data_7a6b4f7d10c1f3ac8b50f5f4eebf1bea
#
_entry.id   7a6b4f7d10c1f3ac8b50f5f4eebf1bea
#
_cell.length_a   1.000
_cell.length_b   1.000
_cell.length_c   1.000
_cell.angle_alpha   90.00
_cell.angle_beta   90.00
_cell.angle_gamma   90.00
#
_symmetry.space_group_name_H-M   'P 1'
#
loop_
_entity.id
_entity.type
_entity.pdbx_description
1 polymer ?
#
loop_
_entity_poly.entity_id
_entity_poly.type
_entity_poly.pdbx_seq_one_letter_code
_entity_poly.pdbx_strand_id
1 'polypeptide(L)'
;FNYTPASIFTNQWSNIAFGVGMIVVPAIMPFGIRIRHLRILSPAAFSTILIVGGVLLLLFTWLSMRNARALKAEGGKITVDGPKITYPDVKKGKVEYRTFLTSDIEYIKDDEEENQCKVSLPDQYVVFETKYFDSWEEFEAFRSLLG
;
A
#
# COMPACT_ATOMS: atom_id res chain seq x y z
N PHE A 1 14.38 15.44 -1.65
CA PHE A 1 12.93 15.26 -1.87
C PHE A 1 12.32 14.53 -0.67
N ASN A 2 11.19 15.03 -0.20
CA ASN A 2 10.43 14.34 0.83
C ASN A 2 9.72 13.14 0.21
N TYR A 3 9.77 12.01 0.91
CA TYR A 3 9.14 10.75 0.48
C TYR A 3 8.43 10.13 1.67
N THR A 4 7.23 10.66 1.95
CA THR A 4 6.45 10.27 3.13
C THR A 4 4.98 10.18 2.76
N PRO A 5 4.25 9.10 3.13
CA PRO A 5 2.82 9.02 2.85
C PRO A 5 2.07 10.12 3.62
N ALA A 6 1.27 10.89 2.89
CA ALA A 6 0.48 11.98 3.49
C ALA A 6 -0.64 11.43 4.37
N SER A 7 -1.27 10.33 3.94
CA SER A 7 -2.33 9.66 4.70
C SER A 7 -2.24 8.17 4.49
N ILE A 8 -2.20 7.40 5.57
CA ILE A 8 -2.17 5.94 5.53
C ILE A 8 -3.55 5.38 5.20
N PHE A 9 -4.60 6.00 5.73
CA PHE A 9 -5.96 5.48 5.65
C PHE A 9 -6.67 5.79 4.34
N THR A 10 -6.28 6.85 3.62
CA THR A 10 -6.97 7.28 2.40
C THR A 10 -6.98 6.21 1.33
N ASN A 11 -5.86 5.49 1.14
CA ASN A 11 -5.73 4.45 0.12
C ASN A 11 -6.39 3.13 0.51
N GLN A 12 -6.65 2.93 1.80
CA GLN A 12 -7.22 1.68 2.34
C GLN A 12 -8.64 1.85 2.86
N TRP A 13 -9.24 3.01 2.65
CA TRP A 13 -10.56 3.34 3.18
C TRP A 13 -11.63 2.33 2.77
N SER A 14 -11.68 1.93 1.50
CA SER A 14 -12.68 0.99 1.01
C SER A 14 -12.52 -0.39 1.65
N ASN A 15 -11.29 -0.86 1.85
CA ASN A 15 -11.03 -2.14 2.51
C ASN A 15 -11.43 -2.10 3.99
N ILE A 16 -11.15 -1.00 4.68
CA ILE A 16 -11.52 -0.81 6.07
C ILE A 16 -13.05 -0.76 6.21
N ALA A 17 -13.71 0.02 5.38
CA ALA A 17 -15.17 0.14 5.39
C ALA A 17 -15.85 -1.20 5.09
N PHE A 18 -15.36 -1.93 4.10
CA PHE A 18 -15.87 -3.26 3.74
C PHE A 18 -15.68 -4.26 4.87
N GLY A 19 -14.48 -4.31 5.47
CA GLY A 19 -14.20 -5.20 6.60
C GLY A 19 -15.06 -4.93 7.81
N VAL A 20 -15.25 -3.66 8.16
CA VAL A 20 -16.15 -3.26 9.26
C VAL A 20 -17.58 -3.66 8.95
N GLY A 21 -18.05 -3.43 7.72
CA GLY A 21 -19.39 -3.83 7.29
C GLY A 21 -19.62 -5.34 7.39
N MET A 22 -18.64 -6.15 7.03
CA MET A 22 -18.71 -7.62 7.14
C MET A 22 -18.87 -8.08 8.59
N ILE A 23 -18.40 -7.32 9.55
CA ILE A 23 -18.51 -7.64 10.98
C ILE A 23 -19.82 -7.08 11.55
N VAL A 24 -20.12 -5.82 11.27
CA VAL A 24 -21.24 -5.08 11.89
C VAL A 24 -22.60 -5.58 11.38
N VAL A 25 -22.74 -5.79 10.08
CA VAL A 25 -24.02 -6.19 9.48
C VAL A 25 -24.55 -7.51 10.05
N PRO A 26 -23.75 -8.60 10.09
CA PRO A 26 -24.21 -9.86 10.68
C PRO A 26 -24.44 -9.77 12.18
N ALA A 27 -23.75 -8.89 12.89
CA ALA A 27 -23.92 -8.72 14.33
C ALA A 27 -25.27 -8.05 14.67
N ILE A 28 -25.71 -7.11 13.82
CA ILE A 28 -26.99 -6.39 14.01
C ILE A 28 -28.14 -7.16 13.38
N MET A 29 -27.97 -7.69 12.19
CA MET A 29 -29.00 -8.38 11.41
C MET A 29 -28.48 -9.71 10.88
N PRO A 30 -28.50 -10.80 11.69
CA PRO A 30 -28.10 -12.11 11.22
C PRO A 30 -28.99 -12.58 10.08
N PHE A 31 -28.37 -13.05 8.99
CA PHE A 31 -29.09 -13.57 7.83
C PHE A 31 -28.35 -14.78 7.26
N GLY A 32 -29.08 -15.59 6.47
CA GLY A 32 -28.54 -16.77 5.82
C GLY A 32 -28.79 -16.74 4.33
N ILE A 33 -28.24 -17.73 3.61
CA ILE A 33 -28.45 -17.89 2.17
C ILE A 33 -29.55 -18.91 1.94
N ARG A 34 -30.59 -18.53 1.18
CA ARG A 34 -31.71 -19.38 0.80
C ARG A 34 -31.89 -19.41 -0.71
N ILE A 35 -32.09 -20.62 -1.25
CA ILE A 35 -32.46 -20.82 -2.65
C ILE A 35 -33.68 -21.76 -2.65
N ARG A 36 -34.84 -21.32 -3.19
CA ARG A 36 -36.05 -22.13 -3.37
C ARG A 36 -36.42 -22.95 -2.14
N HIS A 37 -36.59 -22.36 -1.00
CA HIS A 37 -36.94 -23.06 0.27
C HIS A 37 -35.79 -23.91 0.85
N LEU A 38 -34.64 -24.03 0.15
CA LEU A 38 -33.46 -24.66 0.71
C LEU A 38 -32.56 -23.62 1.35
N ARG A 39 -32.19 -23.87 2.60
CA ARG A 39 -31.22 -23.02 3.30
C ARG A 39 -29.83 -23.63 3.12
N ILE A 40 -28.99 -22.96 2.30
CA ILE A 40 -27.60 -23.38 2.06
C ILE A 40 -26.75 -23.15 3.30
N LEU A 41 -26.86 -21.96 3.90
CA LEU A 41 -26.16 -21.58 5.13
C LEU A 41 -27.17 -21.05 6.14
N SER A 42 -27.04 -21.50 7.40
CA SER A 42 -27.83 -20.93 8.49
C SER A 42 -27.38 -19.49 8.75
N PRO A 43 -28.25 -18.64 9.36
CA PRO A 43 -27.85 -17.29 9.74
C PRO A 43 -26.61 -17.26 10.63
N ALA A 44 -26.47 -18.20 11.57
CA ALA A 44 -25.32 -18.29 12.45
C ALA A 44 -24.03 -18.65 11.67
N ALA A 45 -24.10 -19.64 10.77
CA ALA A 45 -22.95 -20.05 9.97
C ALA A 45 -22.51 -18.93 9.01
N PHE A 46 -23.46 -18.29 8.32
CA PHE A 46 -23.16 -17.21 7.38
C PHE A 46 -22.59 -15.99 8.10
N SER A 47 -23.17 -15.62 9.25
CA SER A 47 -22.66 -14.51 10.08
C SER A 47 -21.25 -14.80 10.57
N THR A 48 -20.96 -16.02 10.99
CA THR A 48 -19.62 -16.44 11.42
C THR A 48 -18.60 -16.31 10.28
N ILE A 49 -18.95 -16.76 9.08
CA ILE A 49 -18.09 -16.63 7.89
C ILE A 49 -17.81 -15.17 7.58
N LEU A 50 -18.82 -14.31 7.60
CA LEU A 50 -18.66 -12.88 7.34
C LEU A 50 -17.79 -12.19 8.40
N ILE A 51 -18.00 -12.50 9.67
CA ILE A 51 -17.23 -11.91 10.77
C ILE A 51 -15.76 -12.34 10.67
N VAL A 52 -15.49 -13.62 10.46
CA VAL A 52 -14.14 -14.13 10.30
C VAL A 52 -13.47 -13.49 9.07
N GLY A 53 -14.18 -13.44 7.95
CA GLY A 53 -13.68 -12.79 6.72
C GLY A 53 -13.38 -11.31 6.93
N GLY A 54 -14.25 -10.58 7.65
CA GLY A 54 -14.04 -9.17 7.98
C GLY A 54 -12.83 -8.96 8.88
N VAL A 55 -12.66 -9.78 9.90
CA VAL A 55 -11.47 -9.71 10.79
C VAL A 55 -10.19 -9.99 10.01
N LEU A 56 -10.19 -11.01 9.14
CA LEU A 56 -9.02 -11.31 8.30
C LEU A 56 -8.72 -10.15 7.34
N LEU A 57 -9.72 -9.56 6.73
CA LEU A 57 -9.54 -8.41 5.83
C LEU A 57 -8.93 -7.23 6.58
N LEU A 58 -9.41 -6.89 7.76
CA LEU A 58 -8.87 -5.81 8.58
C LEU A 58 -7.44 -6.11 9.02
N LEU A 59 -7.14 -7.36 9.38
CA LEU A 59 -5.80 -7.78 9.74
C LEU A 59 -4.83 -7.65 8.57
N PHE A 60 -5.21 -8.12 7.38
CA PHE A 60 -4.38 -7.97 6.18
C PHE A 60 -4.18 -6.50 5.81
N THR A 61 -5.22 -5.68 5.91
CA THR A 61 -5.12 -4.24 5.67
C THR A 61 -4.16 -3.60 6.65
N TRP A 62 -4.26 -3.93 7.93
CA TRP A 62 -3.35 -3.43 8.96
C TRP A 62 -1.90 -3.81 8.65
N LEU A 63 -1.64 -5.08 8.28
CA LEU A 63 -0.29 -5.55 7.95
C LEU A 63 0.24 -4.87 6.68
N SER A 64 -0.62 -4.64 5.67
CA SER A 64 -0.20 -3.97 4.44
C SER A 64 0.17 -2.50 4.66
N MET A 65 -0.40 -1.85 5.67
CA MET A 65 -0.07 -0.47 6.04
C MET A 65 1.16 -0.36 6.95
N ARG A 66 1.71 -1.46 7.41
CA ARG A 66 2.83 -1.45 8.37
C ARG A 66 4.04 -0.68 7.84
N ASN A 67 4.41 -0.93 6.58
CA ASN A 67 5.54 -0.26 5.96
C ASN A 67 5.29 1.24 5.77
N ALA A 68 4.10 1.61 5.32
CA ALA A 68 3.72 3.01 5.16
C ALA A 68 3.71 3.76 6.50
N ARG A 69 3.23 3.12 7.56
CA ARG A 69 3.26 3.71 8.91
C ARG A 69 4.67 3.92 9.42
N ALA A 70 5.56 2.96 9.20
CA ALA A 70 6.95 3.08 9.59
C ALA A 70 7.63 4.25 8.87
N LEU A 71 7.42 4.36 7.56
CA LEU A 71 7.97 5.44 6.76
C LEU A 71 7.42 6.81 7.19
N LYS A 72 6.13 6.90 7.47
CA LYS A 72 5.51 8.14 7.96
C LYS A 72 6.06 8.57 9.32
N ALA A 73 6.29 7.62 10.22
CA ALA A 73 6.82 7.90 11.55
C ALA A 73 8.26 8.43 11.50
N GLU A 74 9.09 7.92 10.58
CA GLU A 74 10.48 8.34 10.42
C GLU A 74 10.66 9.57 9.54
N GLY A 75 9.67 9.90 8.70
CA GLY A 75 9.78 11.03 7.77
C GLY A 75 10.81 10.80 6.68
N GLY A 76 10.54 9.86 5.76
CA GLY A 76 11.48 9.47 4.71
C GLY A 76 11.86 10.61 3.77
N LYS A 77 13.12 10.61 3.31
CA LYS A 77 13.65 11.59 2.37
C LYS A 77 14.50 10.87 1.31
N ILE A 78 14.39 11.35 0.08
CA ILE A 78 15.27 10.92 -1.02
C ILE A 78 16.35 11.98 -1.20
N THR A 79 17.60 11.56 -1.17
CA THR A 79 18.74 12.43 -1.36
C THR A 79 19.42 12.11 -2.68
N VAL A 80 19.66 13.14 -3.50
CA VAL A 80 20.37 13.04 -4.75
C VAL A 80 21.71 13.75 -4.62
N ASP A 81 22.80 13.00 -4.79
CA ASP A 81 24.17 13.52 -4.74
C ASP A 81 24.89 13.10 -6.03
N GLY A 82 24.81 13.97 -7.06
CA GLY A 82 25.31 13.65 -8.39
C GLY A 82 24.63 12.42 -8.97
N PRO A 83 25.39 11.36 -9.35
CA PRO A 83 24.81 10.12 -9.86
C PRO A 83 24.27 9.20 -8.77
N LYS A 84 24.47 9.52 -7.49
CA LYS A 84 24.03 8.68 -6.37
C LYS A 84 22.66 9.11 -5.88
N ILE A 85 21.76 8.13 -5.76
CA ILE A 85 20.43 8.34 -5.23
C ILE A 85 20.25 7.48 -3.99
N THR A 86 20.02 8.13 -2.85
CA THR A 86 19.74 7.47 -1.57
C THR A 86 18.26 7.58 -1.27
N TYR A 87 17.62 6.45 -1.01
CA TYR A 87 16.17 6.38 -0.80
C TYR A 87 15.84 5.51 0.42
N PRO A 88 14.68 5.75 1.07
CA PRO A 88 14.23 4.89 2.16
C PRO A 88 13.61 3.60 1.59
N ASP A 89 14.20 2.46 1.92
CA ASP A 89 13.67 1.14 1.60
C ASP A 89 12.98 0.57 2.84
N VAL A 90 11.69 0.31 2.72
CA VAL A 90 10.89 -0.15 3.85
C VAL A 90 10.58 -1.62 3.69
N LYS A 91 11.06 -2.43 4.62
CA LYS A 91 10.82 -3.88 4.67
C LYS A 91 10.39 -4.29 6.06
N LYS A 92 9.29 -5.04 6.15
CA LYS A 92 8.79 -5.59 7.42
C LYS A 92 8.61 -4.55 8.52
N GLY A 93 8.19 -3.34 8.16
CA GLY A 93 7.99 -2.25 9.11
C GLY A 93 9.27 -1.55 9.57
N LYS A 94 10.39 -1.81 8.93
CA LYS A 94 11.68 -1.15 9.21
C LYS A 94 12.12 -0.33 8.01
N VAL A 95 12.60 0.87 8.27
CA VAL A 95 13.11 1.77 7.24
C VAL A 95 14.62 1.69 7.20
N GLU A 96 15.17 1.34 6.03
CA GLU A 96 16.61 1.33 5.77
C GLU A 96 16.90 2.20 4.56
N TYR A 97 17.92 3.04 4.64
CA TYR A 97 18.32 3.85 3.50
C TYR A 97 19.28 3.07 2.61
N ARG A 98 18.96 3.03 1.33
CA ARG A 98 19.79 2.37 0.31
C ARG A 98 20.20 3.36 -0.77
N THR A 99 21.32 3.10 -1.41
CA THR A 99 21.85 3.95 -2.47
C THR A 99 22.02 3.15 -3.75
N PHE A 100 21.67 3.76 -4.88
CA PHE A 100 22.00 3.22 -6.20
C PHE A 100 22.55 4.33 -7.09
N LEU A 101 23.22 3.92 -8.16
CA LEU A 101 23.75 4.86 -9.16
C LEU A 101 22.79 4.97 -10.33
N THR A 102 22.60 6.18 -10.85
CA THR A 102 21.76 6.38 -12.04
C THR A 102 22.29 5.63 -13.26
N SER A 103 23.62 5.41 -13.32
CA SER A 103 24.24 4.61 -14.39
C SER A 103 23.88 3.13 -14.34
N ASP A 104 23.41 2.62 -13.20
CA ASP A 104 23.00 1.23 -13.05
C ASP A 104 21.54 0.98 -13.47
N ILE A 105 20.80 2.02 -13.77
CA ILE A 105 19.41 1.90 -14.19
C ILE A 105 19.34 1.29 -15.59
N GLU A 106 18.68 0.14 -15.72
CA GLU A 106 18.47 -0.52 -17.00
C GLU A 106 17.30 0.09 -17.77
N TYR A 107 16.17 0.27 -17.09
CA TYR A 107 15.01 0.95 -17.64
C TYR A 107 14.11 1.45 -16.53
N ILE A 108 13.19 2.35 -16.87
CA ILE A 108 12.22 2.93 -15.95
C ILE A 108 10.84 2.75 -16.55
N LYS A 109 9.92 2.22 -15.75
CA LYS A 109 8.53 2.03 -16.15
C LYS A 109 7.63 2.88 -15.25
N ASP A 110 6.88 3.79 -15.85
CA ASP A 110 5.87 4.57 -15.14
C ASP A 110 4.52 3.85 -15.23
N ASP A 111 3.93 3.55 -14.06
CA ASP A 111 2.61 2.95 -13.96
C ASP A 111 1.62 4.01 -13.51
N GLU A 112 0.86 4.55 -14.46
CA GLU A 112 -0.11 5.61 -14.18
C GLU A 112 -1.33 5.10 -13.40
N GLU A 113 -1.72 3.85 -13.60
CA GLU A 113 -2.87 3.26 -12.93
C GLU A 113 -2.62 3.09 -11.43
N GLU A 114 -1.43 2.60 -11.06
CA GLU A 114 -1.04 2.42 -9.68
C GLU A 114 -0.30 3.62 -9.08
N ASN A 115 -0.05 4.66 -9.87
CA ASN A 115 0.72 5.84 -9.47
C ASN A 115 2.10 5.47 -8.92
N GLN A 116 2.81 4.63 -9.66
CA GLN A 116 4.13 4.13 -9.29
C GLN A 116 5.14 4.37 -10.40
N CYS A 117 6.40 4.56 -10.01
CA CYS A 117 7.53 4.58 -10.91
C CYS A 117 8.45 3.42 -10.55
N LYS A 118 8.61 2.48 -11.47
CA LYS A 118 9.46 1.29 -11.26
C LYS A 118 10.80 1.50 -11.94
N VAL A 119 11.87 1.43 -11.16
CA VAL A 119 13.23 1.54 -11.66
C VAL A 119 13.86 0.15 -11.65
N SER A 120 14.26 -0.34 -12.83
CA SER A 120 14.92 -1.63 -12.96
C SER A 120 16.43 -1.47 -12.82
N LEU A 121 16.98 -2.17 -11.85
CA LEU A 121 18.42 -2.29 -11.62
C LEU A 121 18.86 -3.73 -11.95
N PRO A 122 20.16 -4.01 -12.17
CA PRO A 122 20.63 -5.35 -12.51
C PRO A 122 20.19 -6.43 -11.51
N ASP A 123 20.13 -6.10 -10.22
CA ASP A 123 19.84 -7.07 -9.16
C ASP A 123 18.44 -6.98 -8.58
N GLN A 124 17.71 -5.88 -8.80
CA GLN A 124 16.43 -5.64 -8.15
C GLN A 124 15.61 -4.55 -8.84
N TYR A 125 14.36 -4.45 -8.42
CA TYR A 125 13.48 -3.34 -8.77
C TYR A 125 13.34 -2.40 -7.59
N VAL A 126 13.28 -1.09 -7.88
CA VAL A 126 12.94 -0.08 -6.89
C VAL A 126 11.65 0.58 -7.33
N VAL A 127 10.65 0.63 -6.44
CA VAL A 127 9.35 1.22 -6.72
C VAL A 127 9.20 2.50 -5.93
N PHE A 128 8.92 3.60 -6.63
CA PHE A 128 8.63 4.89 -6.02
C PHE A 128 7.16 5.21 -6.18
N GLU A 129 6.47 5.47 -5.07
CA GLU A 129 5.07 5.88 -5.05
C GLU A 129 4.98 7.37 -5.34
N THR A 130 4.25 7.78 -6.38
CA THR A 130 4.12 9.18 -6.74
C THR A 130 3.42 9.99 -5.65
N LYS A 131 2.52 9.35 -4.91
CA LYS A 131 1.75 9.99 -3.83
C LYS A 131 2.57 10.32 -2.59
N TYR A 132 3.76 9.75 -2.46
CA TYR A 132 4.63 9.99 -1.31
C TYR A 132 5.48 11.25 -1.46
N PHE A 133 5.53 11.83 -2.64
CA PHE A 133 6.15 13.11 -2.89
C PHE A 133 5.20 14.25 -2.46
N ASP A 134 5.76 15.41 -2.12
CA ASP A 134 4.96 16.55 -1.66
C ASP A 134 4.01 17.07 -2.73
N SER A 135 4.43 17.00 -4.00
CA SER A 135 3.63 17.43 -5.13
C SER A 135 4.02 16.66 -6.39
N TRP A 136 3.19 16.79 -7.43
CA TRP A 136 3.50 16.19 -8.73
C TRP A 136 4.77 16.82 -9.34
N GLU A 137 4.98 18.11 -9.15
CA GLU A 137 6.17 18.79 -9.63
C GLU A 137 7.44 18.24 -8.96
N GLU A 138 7.39 17.95 -7.67
CA GLU A 138 8.50 17.33 -6.96
C GLU A 138 8.81 15.93 -7.52
N PHE A 139 7.78 15.13 -7.81
CA PHE A 139 7.95 13.84 -8.44
C PHE A 139 8.56 13.96 -9.83
N GLU A 140 8.07 14.88 -10.66
CA GLU A 140 8.62 15.09 -12.01
C GLU A 140 10.07 15.56 -11.98
N ALA A 141 10.40 16.45 -11.03
CA ALA A 141 11.78 16.90 -10.83
C ALA A 141 12.69 15.72 -10.46
N PHE A 142 12.24 14.86 -9.55
CA PHE A 142 12.97 13.64 -9.19
C PHE A 142 13.10 12.70 -10.38
N ARG A 143 12.01 12.47 -11.10
CA ARG A 143 11.96 11.58 -12.26
C ARG A 143 12.95 12.02 -13.37
N SER A 144 13.08 13.31 -13.59
CA SER A 144 14.01 13.86 -14.59
C SER A 144 15.48 13.62 -14.23
N LEU A 145 15.79 13.47 -12.93
CA LEU A 145 17.15 13.17 -12.46
C LEU A 145 17.53 11.69 -12.66
N LEU A 146 16.55 10.83 -12.84
CA LEU A 146 16.79 9.40 -13.09
C LEU A 146 17.24 9.11 -14.53
N GLY A 147 16.94 9.99 -15.44
CA GLY A 147 17.38 9.84 -16.83
C GLY A 147 16.34 10.18 -17.86
#